data_0366d7168112f17c29169a3de465644a
#
_entry.id   0366d7168112f17c29169a3de465644a
#
_cell.length_a   1.000
_cell.length_b   1.000
_cell.length_c   1.000
_cell.angle_alpha   90.00
_cell.angle_beta   90.00
_cell.angle_gamma   90.00
#
_symmetry.space_group_name_H-M   'P 1'
#
loop_
_entity.id
_entity.type
_entity.pdbx_description
1 polymer ?
#
loop_
_entity_poly.entity_id
_entity_poly.type
_entity_poly.pdbx_seq_one_letter_code
_entity_poly.pdbx_strand_id
1 'polypeptide(L)' 'MLIVALQDELGKYAIWNTITDEFLGVNLGKYEAVGKIMDYKGCNFKDALERVDNPQSFSDIAKKIEI' A
#
# COMPACT_ATOMS: atom_id res chain seq x y z
N MET A 1 -6.41 4.73 8.08
CA MET A 1 -6.16 3.31 7.74
C MET A 1 -5.23 3.23 6.55
N LEU A 2 -4.32 2.28 6.54
CA LEU A 2 -3.42 2.09 5.39
C LEU A 2 -4.00 1.06 4.43
N ILE A 3 -3.96 1.39 3.15
CA ILE A 3 -4.35 0.46 2.09
C ILE A 3 -3.14 0.23 1.20
N VAL A 4 -2.83 -1.03 0.97
CA VAL A 4 -1.77 -1.44 0.05
C VAL A 4 -2.43 -1.76 -1.29
N ALA A 5 -1.91 -1.19 -2.35
CA ALA A 5 -2.42 -1.41 -3.70
C ALA A 5 -1.31 -1.95 -4.59
N LEU A 6 -1.69 -2.82 -5.51
CA LEU A 6 -0.78 -3.34 -6.52
C LEU A 6 -0.96 -2.53 -7.81
N GLN A 7 0.12 -1.98 -8.31
CA GLN A 7 0.14 -1.32 -9.62
C GLN A 7 0.38 -2.39 -10.69
N ASP A 8 -0.70 -2.91 -11.25
CA ASP A 8 -0.70 -4.12 -12.08
C ASP A 8 0.31 -4.10 -13.23
N GLU A 9 0.44 -2.97 -13.91
CA GLU A 9 1.30 -2.86 -15.09
C GLU A 9 2.80 -2.94 -14.75
N LEU A 10 3.17 -2.52 -13.56
CA LEU A 10 4.56 -2.44 -13.14
C LEU A 10 4.95 -3.52 -12.13
N GLY A 11 3.98 -4.23 -11.57
CA GLY A 11 4.23 -5.17 -10.49
C GLY A 11 4.73 -4.50 -9.23
N LYS A 12 4.49 -3.21 -9.08
CA LYS A 12 4.93 -2.42 -7.94
C LYS A 12 3.77 -2.15 -6.99
N TYR A 13 4.07 -1.62 -5.82
CA TYR A 13 3.08 -1.39 -4.79
C TYR A 13 2.97 0.10 -4.47
N ALA A 14 1.79 0.51 -4.03
CA ALA A 14 1.56 1.85 -3.50
C ALA A 14 0.88 1.72 -2.15
N ILE A 15 1.18 2.63 -1.23
CA ILE A 15 0.58 2.65 0.10
C ILE A 15 -0.14 3.98 0.28
N TRP A 16 -1.42 3.89 0.61
CA TRP A 16 -2.30 5.03 0.75
C TRP A 16 -2.86 5.09 2.17
N ASN A 17 -2.73 6.25 2.80
CA ASN A 17 -3.34 6.52 4.10
C ASN A 17 -4.69 7.18 3.88
N THR A 18 -5.77 6.48 4.19
CA THR A 18 -7.13 6.96 3.95
C THR A 18 -7.55 8.05 4.92
N ILE A 19 -6.87 8.18 6.06
CA ILE A 19 -7.20 9.21 7.05
C ILE A 19 -6.69 10.57 6.60
N THR A 20 -5.45 10.63 6.10
CA THR A 20 -4.86 11.88 5.63
C THR A 20 -5.03 12.07 4.12
N ASP A 21 -5.54 11.07 3.42
CA ASP A 21 -5.72 11.05 1.96
C ASP A 21 -4.39 11.29 1.22
N GLU A 22 -3.32 10.66 1.70
CA GLU A 22 -1.99 10.80 1.14
C GLU A 22 -1.40 9.45 0.77
N PHE A 23 -0.64 9.43 -0.33
CA PHE A 23 0.19 8.28 -0.66
C PHE A 23 1.49 8.36 0.11
N LEU A 24 1.78 7.33 0.90
CA LEU A 24 3.03 7.23 1.65
C LEU A 24 4.19 6.76 0.78
N GLY A 25 3.88 6.13 -0.35
CA GLY A 25 4.86 5.70 -1.32
C GLY A 25 4.17 5.13 -2.54
N VAL A 26 4.84 5.25 -3.70
CA VAL A 26 4.37 4.69 -4.96
C VAL A 26 5.56 4.03 -5.66
N ASN A 27 5.28 3.14 -6.58
CA ASN A 27 6.31 2.39 -7.30
C ASN A 27 7.26 1.63 -6.38
N LEU A 28 6.74 1.10 -5.28
CA LEU A 28 7.53 0.40 -4.29
C LEU A 28 7.70 -1.06 -4.66
N GLY A 29 8.88 -1.62 -4.44
CA GLY A 29 9.07 -3.06 -4.47
C GLY A 29 8.36 -3.72 -3.28
N LYS A 30 8.21 -5.05 -3.33
CA LYS A 30 7.47 -5.77 -2.29
C LYS A 30 8.04 -5.49 -0.89
N TYR A 31 9.34 -5.64 -0.71
CA TYR A 31 9.96 -5.44 0.61
C TYR A 31 10.07 -3.98 1.00
N GLU A 32 10.14 -3.08 0.03
CA GLU A 32 10.07 -1.66 0.31
C GLU A 32 8.69 -1.29 0.87
N ALA A 33 7.63 -1.85 0.31
CA ALA A 33 6.27 -1.65 0.81
C ALA A 33 6.12 -2.20 2.22
N VAL A 34 6.67 -3.40 2.48
CA VAL A 34 6.66 -4.00 3.83
C VAL A 34 7.36 -3.08 4.83
N GLY A 35 8.54 -2.56 4.48
CA GLY A 35 9.28 -1.64 5.35
C GLY A 35 8.52 -0.37 5.65
N LYS A 36 7.85 0.22 4.67
CA LYS A 36 7.03 1.41 4.86
C LYS A 36 5.88 1.16 5.83
N ILE A 37 5.21 0.03 5.70
CA ILE A 37 4.10 -0.33 6.60
C ILE A 37 4.60 -0.52 8.02
N MET A 38 5.72 -1.20 8.20
CA MET A 38 6.32 -1.41 9.52
C MET A 38 6.67 -0.08 10.19
N ASP A 39 7.30 0.83 9.47
CA ASP A 39 7.67 2.14 10.00
C ASP A 39 6.44 2.96 10.38
N TYR A 40 5.42 2.92 9.54
CA TYR A 40 4.27 3.79 9.72
C TYR A 40 3.33 3.28 10.81
N LYS A 41 3.08 1.97 10.83
CA LYS A 41 2.14 1.37 11.79
C LYS A 41 2.81 0.86 13.04
N GLY A 42 4.12 0.66 13.01
CA GLY A 42 4.83 0.03 14.13
C GLY A 42 4.49 -1.45 14.30
N CYS A 43 4.03 -2.12 13.24
CA CYS A 43 3.73 -3.54 13.28
C CYS A 43 4.98 -4.37 12.96
N ASN A 44 4.90 -5.69 13.18
CA ASN A 44 6.01 -6.57 12.88
C ASN A 44 6.04 -6.93 11.38
N PHE A 45 7.14 -7.57 10.96
CA PHE A 45 7.34 -7.95 9.58
C PHE A 45 6.22 -8.86 9.05
N LYS A 46 5.79 -9.82 9.85
CA LYS A 46 4.75 -10.78 9.46
C LYS A 46 3.43 -10.08 9.12
N ASP A 47 3.02 -9.15 9.97
CA ASP A 47 1.77 -8.41 9.75
C ASP A 47 1.86 -7.51 8.52
N ALA A 48 2.98 -6.84 8.34
CA ALA A 48 3.20 -6.00 7.17
C ALA A 48 3.24 -6.82 5.88
N LEU A 49 3.91 -7.96 5.90
CA LEU A 49 3.99 -8.85 4.75
C LEU A 49 2.61 -9.39 4.36
N GLU A 50 1.78 -9.72 5.33
CA GLU A 50 0.43 -10.21 5.08
C GLU A 50 -0.41 -9.16 4.34
N ARG A 51 -0.26 -7.90 4.71
CA ARG A 51 -0.96 -6.80 4.01
C ARG A 51 -0.49 -6.65 2.57
N VAL A 52 0.82 -6.78 2.33
CA VAL A 52 1.40 -6.67 0.99
C VAL A 52 1.01 -7.87 0.13
N ASP A 53 0.87 -9.06 0.72
CA ASP A 53 0.45 -10.26 -0.01
C ASP A 53 -1.03 -10.23 -0.41
N ASN A 54 -1.82 -9.35 0.20
CA ASN A 54 -3.25 -9.21 -0.09
C ASN A 54 -3.57 -7.77 -0.52
N PRO A 55 -2.94 -7.26 -1.59
CA PRO A 55 -3.13 -5.88 -2.01
C PRO A 55 -4.47 -5.69 -2.72
N GLN A 56 -4.99 -4.46 -2.68
CA GLN A 56 -6.13 -4.09 -3.48
C GLN A 56 -5.69 -3.68 -4.88
N SER A 57 -6.60 -3.75 -5.84
CA SER A 57 -6.33 -3.25 -7.18
C SER A 57 -6.16 -1.73 -7.15
N PHE A 58 -5.12 -1.24 -7.81
CA PHE A 58 -4.88 0.20 -7.89
C PHE A 58 -6.04 0.93 -8.58
N SER A 59 -6.64 0.32 -9.60
CA SER A 59 -7.77 0.91 -10.29
C SER A 59 -9.00 1.04 -9.40
N ASP A 60 -9.24 0.11 -8.48
CA ASP A 60 -10.35 0.19 -7.53
C ASP A 60 -10.14 1.35 -6.55
N ILE A 61 -8.91 1.60 -6.12
CA ILE A 61 -8.59 2.72 -5.25
C ILE A 61 -8.75 4.04 -5.99
N ALA A 62 -8.31 4.12 -7.23
CA ALA A 62 -8.44 5.32 -8.06
C ALA A 62 -9.90 5.72 -8.21
N LYS A 63 -10.80 4.76 -8.39
CA LYS A 63 -12.24 5.02 -8.46
C LYS A 63 -12.79 5.63 -7.17
N LYS A 64 -12.27 5.22 -6.02
CA LYS A 64 -12.70 5.76 -4.73
C LYS A 64 -12.20 7.18 -4.52
N ILE A 65 -11.03 7.51 -5.05
CA ILE A 65 -10.41 8.82 -4.89
C ILE A 65 -11.07 9.86 -5.78
N GLU A 66 -11.55 9.47 -6.96
CA GLU A 66 -12.14 10.38 -7.95
C GLU A 66 -13.56 10.84 -7.61
N ILE A 67 -14.12 10.34 -6.55
CA ILE A 67 -15.44 10.80 -6.08
C ILE A 67 -15.33 12.03 -5.15
#